data_1f0f01cb234af7bbf3192ba5945afd2d
#
_entry.id   1f0f01cb234af7bbf3192ba5945afd2d
#
_cell.length_a   1.000
_cell.length_b   1.000
_cell.length_c   1.000
_cell.angle_alpha   90.00
_cell.angle_beta   90.00
_cell.angle_gamma   90.00
#
_symmetry.space_group_name_H-M   'P 1'
#
loop_
_entity.id
_entity.type
_entity.pdbx_description
1 polymer ?
#
loop_
_entity_poly.entity_id
_entity_poly.type
_entity_poly.pdbx_seq_one_letter_code
_entity_poly.pdbx_strand_id
1 'polypeptide(L)'
;GPFRVTSQVDSTSWQVGSDQTITWDVANTVNLDGVNCQAVDLVFSLNGGDSFDFVLAENVPNTGSYTFTVPPIPPVIYGRLMVKASDNVFFDINNGTITILNNNVPSLVVSEPVMNIALGDDDMETFTAEVMNDGEEGSVVSFMTYPGQELISDDSFVDGSLPEGWSTTTNAECDNPGWYITEDASSSYFTIPPGDGFYIATNDDACGGSSDGSNDMLYTSGISLPDGLVELSFRRFFTGGFGQTFHVLLTTDNWENMTEILNLDGWDANEEWVKETIDLQAYAGESVAIAFHSNDNGNWASGAALDDIQLGMTPLWISSSSTGTIQYQGVETFEFSISTAGLVDGNYSASVVVEDVYQSLSDTLEVNLTVDGALGMDTDVIPDKFVLHQNYPNPFNPSTDIKFSLPNSERV
;
A
#
# COMPACT_ATOMS: atom_id res chain seq x y z
N GLY A 1 -22.09 5.26 -37.73
CA GLY A 1 -20.88 4.83 -37.05
C GLY A 1 -21.18 4.35 -35.63
N PRO A 2 -20.22 3.82 -34.89
CA PRO A 2 -20.40 3.51 -33.49
C PRO A 2 -20.46 4.80 -32.68
N PHE A 3 -21.11 4.76 -31.50
CA PHE A 3 -20.94 5.79 -30.46
C PHE A 3 -19.47 5.89 -30.10
N ARG A 4 -18.90 7.10 -30.06
CA ARG A 4 -17.46 7.26 -29.92
C ARG A 4 -17.09 8.62 -29.35
N VAL A 5 -16.19 8.65 -28.35
CA VAL A 5 -15.52 9.87 -27.89
C VAL A 5 -14.55 10.35 -28.98
N THR A 6 -14.66 11.62 -29.36
CA THR A 6 -13.91 12.22 -30.49
C THR A 6 -12.90 13.27 -30.03
N SER A 7 -12.98 13.71 -28.76
CA SER A 7 -11.97 14.56 -28.12
C SER A 7 -10.99 13.71 -27.30
N GLN A 8 -9.90 14.30 -26.83
CA GLN A 8 -8.85 13.67 -26.02
C GLN A 8 -8.31 12.37 -26.67
N VAL A 9 -8.13 12.40 -27.96
CA VAL A 9 -7.60 11.25 -28.74
C VAL A 9 -6.09 11.07 -28.54
N ASP A 10 -5.40 12.17 -28.27
CA ASP A 10 -3.99 12.22 -27.91
C ASP A 10 -3.86 12.56 -26.41
N SER A 11 -2.68 12.31 -25.83
CA SER A 11 -2.39 12.68 -24.45
C SER A 11 -2.51 14.19 -24.26
N THR A 12 -3.17 14.60 -23.17
CA THR A 12 -3.44 16.00 -22.85
C THR A 12 -3.35 16.26 -21.35
N SER A 13 -3.30 17.53 -20.96
CA SER A 13 -3.30 17.92 -19.54
C SER A 13 -4.48 18.84 -19.24
N TRP A 14 -5.13 18.60 -18.12
CA TRP A 14 -6.22 19.43 -17.59
C TRP A 14 -5.78 20.06 -16.25
N GLN A 15 -5.91 21.36 -16.16
CA GLN A 15 -5.72 22.07 -14.89
C GLN A 15 -7.04 22.09 -14.12
N VAL A 16 -7.02 21.72 -12.84
CA VAL A 16 -8.18 21.92 -11.94
C VAL A 16 -8.67 23.37 -12.01
N GLY A 17 -9.98 23.56 -12.13
CA GLY A 17 -10.62 24.85 -12.31
C GLY A 17 -10.63 25.40 -13.74
N SER A 18 -10.02 24.72 -14.71
CA SER A 18 -10.12 25.10 -16.14
C SER A 18 -11.34 24.49 -16.82
N ASP A 19 -11.86 25.18 -17.85
CA ASP A 19 -12.94 24.64 -18.65
C ASP A 19 -12.42 23.67 -19.71
N GLN A 20 -13.05 22.51 -19.78
CA GLN A 20 -12.77 21.46 -20.78
C GLN A 20 -14.02 21.12 -21.56
N THR A 21 -13.85 20.91 -22.87
CA THR A 21 -14.93 20.47 -23.76
C THR A 21 -14.69 19.06 -24.25
N ILE A 22 -15.64 18.19 -23.97
CA ILE A 22 -15.65 16.82 -24.46
C ILE A 22 -16.58 16.72 -25.65
N THR A 23 -16.16 15.99 -26.67
CA THR A 23 -16.99 15.75 -27.85
C THR A 23 -17.09 14.23 -28.14
N TRP A 24 -18.24 13.83 -28.66
CA TRP A 24 -18.50 12.43 -29.05
C TRP A 24 -19.41 12.35 -30.27
N ASP A 25 -19.33 11.26 -31.05
CA ASP A 25 -20.28 10.96 -32.11
C ASP A 25 -21.50 10.27 -31.47
N VAL A 26 -22.63 10.92 -31.58
CA VAL A 26 -23.92 10.45 -31.04
C VAL A 26 -24.41 9.17 -31.73
N ALA A 27 -23.97 8.87 -32.95
CA ALA A 27 -24.22 7.65 -33.71
C ALA A 27 -25.71 7.25 -33.81
N ASN A 28 -26.61 8.24 -33.86
CA ASN A 28 -28.08 8.07 -33.89
C ASN A 28 -28.67 7.47 -32.57
N THR A 29 -27.94 7.44 -31.48
CA THR A 29 -28.43 6.90 -30.18
C THR A 29 -29.59 7.69 -29.61
N VAL A 30 -29.81 8.94 -30.03
CA VAL A 30 -30.95 9.81 -29.60
C VAL A 30 -32.22 9.57 -30.41
N ASN A 31 -32.20 8.71 -31.44
CA ASN A 31 -33.37 8.46 -32.28
C ASN A 31 -34.49 7.79 -31.48
N LEU A 32 -35.66 8.43 -31.42
CA LEU A 32 -36.82 7.98 -30.66
C LEU A 32 -37.37 6.63 -31.11
N ASP A 33 -37.21 6.29 -32.38
CA ASP A 33 -37.62 4.99 -32.95
C ASP A 33 -36.53 3.90 -32.82
N GLY A 34 -35.39 4.26 -32.15
CA GLY A 34 -34.22 3.40 -31.99
C GLY A 34 -33.79 3.22 -30.53
N VAL A 35 -32.56 3.59 -30.23
CA VAL A 35 -31.96 3.47 -28.89
C VAL A 35 -32.61 4.44 -27.90
N ASN A 36 -33.01 5.63 -28.38
CA ASN A 36 -33.71 6.68 -27.61
C ASN A 36 -32.99 7.11 -26.33
N CYS A 37 -31.67 7.16 -26.30
CA CYS A 37 -30.87 7.63 -25.19
C CYS A 37 -30.65 9.15 -25.30
N GLN A 38 -31.33 9.93 -24.48
CA GLN A 38 -31.35 11.38 -24.52
C GLN A 38 -30.27 12.03 -23.66
N ALA A 39 -29.66 11.28 -22.73
CA ALA A 39 -28.66 11.75 -21.81
C ALA A 39 -27.48 10.79 -21.68
N VAL A 40 -26.32 11.37 -21.35
CA VAL A 40 -25.07 10.66 -21.07
C VAL A 40 -24.45 11.18 -19.78
N ASP A 41 -23.62 10.35 -19.16
CA ASP A 41 -22.78 10.75 -18.03
C ASP A 41 -21.32 10.80 -18.48
N LEU A 42 -20.59 11.76 -17.97
CA LEU A 42 -19.15 11.89 -18.12
C LEU A 42 -18.51 11.44 -16.81
N VAL A 43 -17.73 10.35 -16.87
CA VAL A 43 -17.03 9.81 -15.70
C VAL A 43 -15.54 9.70 -15.97
N PHE A 44 -14.73 9.79 -14.94
CA PHE A 44 -13.29 9.86 -15.04
C PHE A 44 -12.63 8.77 -14.20
N SER A 45 -11.60 8.18 -14.77
CA SER A 45 -10.72 7.20 -14.13
C SER A 45 -9.41 7.86 -13.71
N LEU A 46 -8.98 7.61 -12.49
CA LEU A 46 -7.66 8.02 -11.99
C LEU A 46 -6.58 6.97 -12.21
N ASN A 47 -6.94 5.73 -12.55
CA ASN A 47 -6.09 4.54 -12.59
C ASN A 47 -6.00 3.89 -13.98
N GLY A 48 -5.93 4.71 -15.03
CA GLY A 48 -5.71 4.23 -16.42
C GLY A 48 -6.92 3.62 -17.08
N GLY A 49 -8.09 3.59 -16.43
CA GLY A 49 -9.33 3.01 -16.96
C GLY A 49 -9.77 1.71 -16.26
N ASP A 50 -9.10 1.32 -15.18
CA ASP A 50 -9.47 0.13 -14.37
C ASP A 50 -10.78 0.36 -13.62
N SER A 51 -11.02 1.58 -13.14
CA SER A 51 -12.30 2.01 -12.58
C SER A 51 -12.63 3.45 -13.00
N PHE A 52 -13.92 3.84 -12.93
CA PHE A 52 -14.42 5.17 -13.29
C PHE A 52 -15.27 5.73 -12.17
N ASP A 53 -14.62 6.09 -11.07
CA ASP A 53 -15.27 6.45 -9.81
C ASP A 53 -15.57 7.94 -9.68
N PHE A 54 -14.91 8.80 -10.51
CA PHE A 54 -15.14 10.23 -10.50
C PHE A 54 -16.20 10.63 -11.52
N VAL A 55 -17.27 11.26 -11.02
CA VAL A 55 -18.33 11.81 -11.85
C VAL A 55 -18.00 13.25 -12.20
N LEU A 56 -17.78 13.53 -13.50
CA LEU A 56 -17.54 14.90 -14.01
C LEU A 56 -18.85 15.62 -14.32
N ALA A 57 -19.84 14.91 -14.87
CA ALA A 57 -21.16 15.41 -15.14
C ALA A 57 -22.15 14.25 -15.32
N GLU A 58 -23.37 14.43 -14.83
CA GLU A 58 -24.46 13.44 -14.95
C GLU A 58 -25.62 14.00 -15.76
N ASN A 59 -26.32 13.10 -16.45
CA ASN A 59 -27.54 13.43 -17.19
C ASN A 59 -27.40 14.62 -18.16
N VAL A 60 -26.22 14.78 -18.77
CA VAL A 60 -26.01 15.82 -19.77
C VAL A 60 -26.69 15.43 -21.08
N PRO A 61 -27.26 16.41 -21.84
CA PRO A 61 -27.91 16.10 -23.12
C PRO A 61 -26.97 15.38 -24.09
N ASN A 62 -27.42 14.30 -24.69
CA ASN A 62 -26.68 13.52 -25.69
C ASN A 62 -26.62 14.25 -27.05
N THR A 63 -26.00 15.43 -27.08
CA THR A 63 -25.90 16.32 -28.25
C THR A 63 -24.56 16.25 -28.97
N GLY A 64 -23.62 15.42 -28.49
CA GLY A 64 -22.30 15.25 -29.07
C GLY A 64 -21.24 16.18 -28.50
N SER A 65 -21.57 17.07 -27.55
CA SER A 65 -20.60 17.94 -26.90
C SER A 65 -21.09 18.41 -25.53
N TYR A 66 -20.16 18.54 -24.58
CA TYR A 66 -20.41 19.15 -23.26
C TYR A 66 -19.16 19.82 -22.76
N THR A 67 -19.34 21.02 -22.16
CA THR A 67 -18.26 21.76 -21.51
C THR A 67 -18.51 21.78 -20.01
N PHE A 68 -17.47 21.52 -19.24
CA PHE A 68 -17.49 21.55 -17.78
C PHE A 68 -16.19 22.16 -17.24
N THR A 69 -16.23 22.67 -16.03
CA THR A 69 -15.04 23.08 -15.29
C THR A 69 -14.45 21.87 -14.57
N VAL A 70 -13.17 21.60 -14.73
CA VAL A 70 -12.49 20.47 -14.06
C VAL A 70 -12.63 20.63 -12.56
N PRO A 71 -13.34 19.72 -11.87
CA PRO A 71 -13.51 19.80 -10.42
C PRO A 71 -12.19 19.53 -9.70
N PRO A 72 -12.11 19.83 -8.40
CA PRO A 72 -11.00 19.38 -7.57
C PRO A 72 -10.90 17.86 -7.60
N ILE A 73 -9.82 17.36 -8.22
CA ILE A 73 -9.44 15.94 -8.34
C ILE A 73 -7.96 15.82 -7.99
N PRO A 74 -7.51 14.67 -7.44
CA PRO A 74 -6.09 14.42 -7.22
C PRO A 74 -5.25 14.55 -8.48
N PRO A 75 -3.98 14.94 -8.40
CA PRO A 75 -3.08 14.93 -9.55
C PRO A 75 -2.84 13.48 -10.01
N VAL A 76 -3.00 13.22 -11.30
CA VAL A 76 -2.74 11.91 -11.91
C VAL A 76 -2.18 12.08 -13.31
N ILE A 77 -1.42 11.10 -13.80
CA ILE A 77 -0.79 11.13 -15.13
C ILE A 77 -1.44 10.17 -16.13
N TYR A 78 -2.24 9.21 -15.67
CA TYR A 78 -2.87 8.18 -16.52
C TYR A 78 -4.40 8.26 -16.53
N GLY A 79 -4.98 9.44 -16.32
CA GLY A 79 -6.44 9.62 -16.31
C GLY A 79 -7.08 9.23 -17.64
N ARG A 80 -8.31 8.70 -17.56
CA ARG A 80 -9.14 8.34 -18.73
C ARG A 80 -10.56 8.84 -18.54
N LEU A 81 -11.15 9.31 -19.62
CA LEU A 81 -12.53 9.76 -19.66
C LEU A 81 -13.42 8.72 -20.34
N MET A 82 -14.57 8.42 -19.73
CA MET A 82 -15.64 7.66 -20.35
C MET A 82 -16.88 8.55 -20.53
N VAL A 83 -17.49 8.49 -21.70
CA VAL A 83 -18.85 8.97 -21.94
C VAL A 83 -19.75 7.75 -22.02
N LYS A 84 -20.68 7.61 -21.09
CA LYS A 84 -21.61 6.48 -21.01
C LYS A 84 -23.05 6.94 -21.06
N ALA A 85 -23.94 6.11 -21.58
CA ALA A 85 -25.37 6.35 -21.54
C ALA A 85 -25.87 6.42 -20.09
N SER A 86 -26.73 7.38 -19.75
CA SER A 86 -27.29 7.49 -18.39
C SER A 86 -28.34 6.39 -18.13
N ASP A 87 -29.07 5.94 -19.15
CA ASP A 87 -30.18 4.99 -19.06
C ASP A 87 -30.06 3.79 -20.02
N ASN A 88 -28.86 3.54 -20.54
CA ASN A 88 -28.58 2.47 -21.49
C ASN A 88 -27.19 1.86 -21.23
N VAL A 89 -26.75 0.86 -22.04
CA VAL A 89 -25.54 0.05 -21.81
C VAL A 89 -24.35 0.42 -22.70
N PHE A 90 -24.45 1.42 -23.57
CA PHE A 90 -23.32 1.81 -24.40
C PHE A 90 -22.45 2.89 -23.75
N PHE A 91 -21.19 2.84 -24.09
CA PHE A 91 -20.19 3.83 -23.68
C PHE A 91 -19.02 3.84 -24.67
N ASP A 92 -18.16 4.83 -24.53
CA ASP A 92 -16.83 4.84 -25.12
C ASP A 92 -15.84 5.59 -24.22
N ILE A 93 -14.58 5.18 -24.31
CA ILE A 93 -13.47 5.75 -23.51
C ILE A 93 -12.53 6.49 -24.48
N ASN A 94 -12.07 7.66 -24.11
CA ASN A 94 -11.10 8.41 -24.90
C ASN A 94 -9.80 7.62 -25.13
N ASN A 95 -9.08 7.89 -26.22
CA ASN A 95 -7.90 7.11 -26.60
C ASN A 95 -6.61 7.59 -25.91
N GLY A 96 -6.46 8.90 -25.68
CA GLY A 96 -5.26 9.46 -25.05
C GLY A 96 -5.32 9.42 -23.54
N THR A 97 -4.19 9.53 -22.88
CA THR A 97 -4.13 9.75 -21.43
C THR A 97 -4.42 11.21 -21.10
N ILE A 98 -5.02 11.46 -19.94
CA ILE A 98 -5.30 12.79 -19.42
C ILE A 98 -4.52 12.97 -18.12
N THR A 99 -3.57 13.90 -18.14
CA THR A 99 -2.86 14.31 -16.93
C THR A 99 -3.68 15.37 -16.20
N ILE A 100 -4.00 15.14 -14.94
CA ILE A 100 -4.61 16.15 -14.08
C ILE A 100 -3.52 16.92 -13.35
N LEU A 101 -3.55 18.24 -13.52
CA LEU A 101 -2.67 19.17 -12.82
C LEU A 101 -3.47 19.82 -11.69
N ASN A 102 -3.20 19.41 -10.46
CA ASN A 102 -3.70 20.06 -9.26
C ASN A 102 -2.51 20.55 -8.44
N ASN A 103 -2.26 21.85 -8.44
CA ASN A 103 -1.13 22.46 -7.76
C ASN A 103 -1.49 22.92 -6.33
N ASN A 104 -2.75 22.71 -5.89
CA ASN A 104 -3.17 23.06 -4.54
C ASN A 104 -2.65 21.99 -3.57
N VAL A 105 -1.92 22.41 -2.57
CA VAL A 105 -1.25 21.52 -1.62
C VAL A 105 -2.27 20.96 -0.63
N PRO A 106 -2.50 19.63 -0.61
CA PRO A 106 -3.36 19.02 0.39
C PRO A 106 -2.63 18.85 1.73
N SER A 107 -3.41 18.63 2.80
CA SER A 107 -2.90 18.26 4.11
C SER A 107 -3.81 17.17 4.68
N LEU A 108 -3.25 16.01 4.90
CA LEU A 108 -3.95 14.86 5.46
C LEU A 108 -3.71 14.85 6.97
N VAL A 109 -4.78 14.89 7.77
CA VAL A 109 -4.68 14.97 9.23
C VAL A 109 -5.73 14.07 9.88
N VAL A 110 -5.28 13.15 10.73
CA VAL A 110 -6.15 12.37 11.63
C VAL A 110 -6.55 13.26 12.81
N SER A 111 -7.86 13.46 13.01
CA SER A 111 -8.40 14.45 13.95
C SER A 111 -8.01 14.16 15.40
N GLU A 112 -8.02 12.90 15.80
CA GLU A 112 -7.59 12.41 17.11
C GLU A 112 -6.51 11.34 16.92
N PRO A 113 -5.23 11.71 16.98
CA PRO A 113 -4.14 10.82 16.57
C PRO A 113 -3.86 9.66 17.55
N VAL A 114 -4.53 9.62 18.69
CA VAL A 114 -4.38 8.54 19.70
C VAL A 114 -5.74 8.08 20.19
N MET A 115 -5.99 6.80 20.11
CA MET A 115 -7.20 6.16 20.67
C MET A 115 -6.81 5.11 21.72
N ASN A 116 -7.42 5.19 22.92
CA ASN A 116 -7.23 4.23 23.98
C ASN A 116 -8.50 3.37 24.12
N ILE A 117 -8.35 2.07 24.00
CA ILE A 117 -9.44 1.09 23.96
C ILE A 117 -9.19 0.03 25.03
N ALA A 118 -10.25 -0.42 25.69
CA ALA A 118 -10.19 -1.53 26.62
C ALA A 118 -11.25 -2.57 26.23
N LEU A 119 -10.82 -3.82 26.02
CA LEU A 119 -11.67 -4.95 25.62
C LEU A 119 -11.42 -6.14 26.53
N GLY A 120 -12.42 -7.04 26.63
CA GLY A 120 -12.27 -8.33 27.28
C GLY A 120 -11.57 -9.37 26.38
N ASP A 121 -11.48 -10.59 26.89
CA ASP A 121 -10.98 -11.74 26.14
C ASP A 121 -11.95 -12.12 25.02
N ASP A 122 -11.39 -12.54 23.87
CA ASP A 122 -12.15 -13.00 22.70
C ASP A 122 -13.21 -12.01 22.17
N ASP A 123 -13.05 -10.72 22.43
CA ASP A 123 -13.89 -9.65 21.89
C ASP A 123 -13.48 -9.30 20.44
N MET A 124 -14.45 -8.84 19.66
CA MET A 124 -14.24 -8.26 18.35
C MET A 124 -15.13 -7.03 18.17
N GLU A 125 -14.51 -5.86 18.01
CA GLU A 125 -15.23 -4.60 17.87
C GLU A 125 -14.68 -3.76 16.72
N THR A 126 -15.57 -2.95 16.12
CA THR A 126 -15.22 -2.00 15.07
C THR A 126 -15.36 -0.58 15.60
N PHE A 127 -14.36 0.23 15.33
CA PHE A 127 -14.24 1.62 15.75
C PHE A 127 -14.16 2.52 14.53
N THR A 128 -14.48 3.80 14.72
CA THR A 128 -14.37 4.84 13.71
C THR A 128 -13.44 5.94 14.18
N ALA A 129 -12.68 6.50 13.26
CA ALA A 129 -11.91 7.71 13.47
C ALA A 129 -12.12 8.67 12.30
N GLU A 130 -11.76 9.94 12.50
CA GLU A 130 -11.95 10.98 11.51
C GLU A 130 -10.62 11.42 10.92
N VAL A 131 -10.64 11.66 9.61
CA VAL A 131 -9.53 12.22 8.84
C VAL A 131 -10.01 13.43 8.05
N MET A 132 -9.19 14.46 7.96
CA MET A 132 -9.53 15.73 7.31
C MET A 132 -8.46 16.16 6.30
N ASN A 133 -8.88 16.98 5.35
CA ASN A 133 -7.98 17.73 4.48
C ASN A 133 -7.96 19.22 4.92
N ASP A 134 -6.92 19.60 5.65
CA ASP A 134 -6.70 20.98 6.13
C ASP A 134 -5.65 21.71 5.25
N GLY A 135 -5.61 21.38 3.97
CA GLY A 135 -4.68 21.97 2.99
C GLY A 135 -5.13 23.31 2.40
N GLU A 136 -4.82 23.53 1.14
CA GLU A 136 -5.20 24.73 0.38
C GLU A 136 -6.57 24.56 -0.29
N GLU A 137 -7.25 25.68 -0.54
CA GLU A 137 -8.53 25.68 -1.28
C GLU A 137 -8.38 25.03 -2.66
N GLY A 138 -9.24 24.05 -2.95
CA GLY A 138 -9.18 23.25 -4.18
C GLY A 138 -8.26 22.04 -4.10
N SER A 139 -7.60 21.78 -2.96
CA SER A 139 -6.88 20.54 -2.73
C SER A 139 -7.84 19.37 -2.51
N VAL A 140 -7.36 18.17 -2.82
CA VAL A 140 -8.11 16.91 -2.66
C VAL A 140 -7.16 15.84 -2.17
N VAL A 141 -7.61 15.07 -1.19
CA VAL A 141 -6.98 13.85 -0.69
C VAL A 141 -7.82 12.66 -1.11
N SER A 142 -7.22 11.63 -1.68
CA SER A 142 -7.85 10.32 -1.85
C SER A 142 -7.11 9.31 -0.98
N PHE A 143 -7.70 8.95 0.13
CA PHE A 143 -7.02 8.13 1.13
C PHE A 143 -7.40 6.65 1.07
N MET A 144 -6.47 5.85 1.54
CA MET A 144 -6.67 4.47 1.95
C MET A 144 -6.13 4.27 3.37
N THR A 145 -6.66 3.25 4.06
CA THR A 145 -6.19 2.89 5.40
C THR A 145 -5.71 1.45 5.45
N TYR A 146 -4.70 1.21 6.27
CA TYR A 146 -4.18 -0.13 6.56
C TYR A 146 -3.52 -0.15 7.94
N PRO A 147 -3.39 -1.33 8.58
CA PRO A 147 -2.62 -1.45 9.80
C PRO A 147 -1.16 -1.07 9.57
N GLY A 148 -0.63 -0.20 10.42
CA GLY A 148 0.79 0.14 10.37
C GLY A 148 1.66 -1.04 10.77
N GLN A 149 2.86 -1.08 10.23
CA GLN A 149 3.88 -2.05 10.64
C GLN A 149 4.63 -1.52 11.87
N GLU A 150 4.87 -2.41 12.82
CA GLU A 150 5.88 -2.20 13.86
C GLU A 150 7.24 -2.58 13.28
N LEU A 151 8.18 -1.64 13.26
CA LEU A 151 9.51 -1.92 12.74
C LEU A 151 10.31 -2.77 13.73
N ILE A 152 10.78 -3.93 13.27
CA ILE A 152 11.71 -4.81 13.97
C ILE A 152 13.14 -4.35 13.71
N SER A 153 13.44 -3.97 12.47
CA SER A 153 14.69 -3.30 12.06
C SER A 153 14.43 -2.32 10.92
N ASP A 154 15.24 -1.27 10.85
CA ASP A 154 15.21 -0.24 9.82
C ASP A 154 16.64 0.19 9.51
N ASP A 155 17.12 -0.13 8.31
CA ASP A 155 18.49 0.09 7.86
C ASP A 155 18.47 0.86 6.54
N SER A 156 18.48 2.19 6.64
CA SER A 156 18.51 3.14 5.51
C SER A 156 19.89 3.79 5.29
N PHE A 157 20.94 3.27 5.93
CA PHE A 157 22.34 3.67 5.80
C PHE A 157 22.63 5.17 6.02
N VAL A 158 21.75 5.92 6.64
CA VAL A 158 21.81 7.39 6.78
C VAL A 158 23.08 7.93 7.41
N ASP A 159 23.79 7.13 8.21
CA ASP A 159 25.06 7.49 8.83
C ASP A 159 26.30 7.11 7.99
N GLY A 160 26.10 6.52 6.82
CA GLY A 160 27.17 6.07 5.91
C GLY A 160 27.96 4.86 6.44
N SER A 161 27.42 4.10 7.37
CA SER A 161 28.07 2.93 7.94
C SER A 161 27.25 1.65 7.78
N LEU A 162 27.93 0.49 7.73
CA LEU A 162 27.27 -0.81 7.72
C LEU A 162 26.66 -1.06 9.12
N PRO A 163 25.39 -1.51 9.21
CA PRO A 163 24.75 -1.81 10.47
C PRO A 163 25.55 -2.81 11.34
N GLU A 164 25.43 -2.71 12.66
CA GLU A 164 26.15 -3.57 13.59
C GLU A 164 25.81 -5.05 13.37
N GLY A 165 26.83 -5.88 13.23
CA GLY A 165 26.69 -7.31 12.98
C GLY A 165 26.47 -7.69 11.53
N TRP A 166 26.32 -6.74 10.61
CA TRP A 166 26.29 -7.00 9.19
C TRP A 166 27.70 -7.24 8.65
N SER A 167 27.80 -7.96 7.56
CA SER A 167 29.10 -8.24 6.92
C SER A 167 28.93 -8.45 5.41
N THR A 168 30.03 -8.26 4.70
CA THR A 168 30.08 -8.47 3.25
C THR A 168 31.19 -9.48 2.90
N THR A 169 30.97 -10.24 1.82
CA THR A 169 32.01 -11.04 1.19
C THR A 169 31.98 -10.85 -0.30
N THR A 170 33.14 -10.92 -0.92
CA THR A 170 33.31 -10.82 -2.37
C THR A 170 34.52 -11.60 -2.80
N ASN A 171 34.61 -11.97 -4.06
CA ASN A 171 35.79 -12.48 -4.73
C ASN A 171 36.34 -11.49 -5.78
N ALA A 172 35.75 -10.31 -5.90
CA ALA A 172 36.27 -9.23 -6.77
C ALA A 172 37.57 -8.61 -6.22
N GLU A 173 38.45 -8.23 -7.11
CA GLU A 173 39.73 -7.61 -6.79
C GLU A 173 39.86 -6.23 -7.43
N CYS A 174 39.20 -5.21 -6.86
CA CYS A 174 39.21 -3.83 -7.31
C CYS A 174 39.22 -2.84 -6.12
N ASP A 175 39.15 -1.53 -6.40
CA ASP A 175 39.26 -0.50 -5.35
C ASP A 175 38.05 -0.51 -4.37
N ASN A 176 36.84 -0.82 -4.85
CA ASN A 176 35.65 -0.97 -4.04
C ASN A 176 34.97 -2.30 -4.37
N PRO A 177 35.53 -3.43 -3.93
CA PRO A 177 35.01 -4.74 -4.27
C PRO A 177 33.78 -5.08 -3.47
N GLY A 178 32.79 -5.71 -4.12
CA GLY A 178 31.58 -6.20 -3.47
C GLY A 178 30.65 -5.07 -3.01
N TRP A 179 29.90 -5.33 -1.95
CA TRP A 179 28.96 -4.38 -1.39
C TRP A 179 29.67 -3.30 -0.55
N TYR A 180 29.44 -2.02 -0.89
CA TYR A 180 29.97 -0.86 -0.17
C TYR A 180 28.94 0.26 -0.06
N ILE A 181 29.02 1.07 0.99
CA ILE A 181 28.10 2.18 1.23
C ILE A 181 28.62 3.43 0.56
N THR A 182 27.74 4.15 -0.13
CA THR A 182 28.07 5.33 -0.93
C THR A 182 26.83 6.19 -1.17
N GLU A 183 27.04 7.44 -1.58
CA GLU A 183 26.00 8.32 -2.12
C GLU A 183 25.97 8.27 -3.66
N ASP A 184 27.01 7.69 -4.29
CA ASP A 184 27.10 7.52 -5.75
C ASP A 184 28.00 6.32 -6.08
N ALA A 185 27.39 5.25 -6.55
CA ALA A 185 28.08 4.07 -7.06
C ALA A 185 28.13 4.02 -8.60
N SER A 186 27.74 5.08 -9.29
CA SER A 186 27.72 5.12 -10.76
C SER A 186 29.09 5.01 -11.36
N SER A 187 29.18 4.32 -12.50
CA SER A 187 30.38 4.20 -13.35
C SER A 187 30.12 4.75 -14.75
N SER A 188 31.03 4.49 -15.68
CA SER A 188 30.89 4.97 -17.06
C SER A 188 29.74 4.32 -17.84
N TYR A 189 29.36 3.10 -17.47
CA TYR A 189 28.35 2.30 -18.19
C TYR A 189 27.17 1.86 -17.31
N PHE A 190 27.31 1.95 -15.99
CA PHE A 190 26.27 1.66 -15.04
C PHE A 190 25.96 2.90 -14.21
N THR A 191 24.76 3.45 -14.36
CA THR A 191 24.31 4.63 -13.64
C THR A 191 23.18 4.24 -12.70
N ILE A 192 23.35 4.51 -11.41
CA ILE A 192 22.30 4.38 -10.40
C ILE A 192 21.62 5.75 -10.29
N PRO A 193 20.29 5.84 -10.42
CA PRO A 193 19.57 7.09 -10.19
C PRO A 193 19.83 7.62 -8.78
N PRO A 194 19.89 8.95 -8.59
CA PRO A 194 20.08 9.53 -7.26
C PRO A 194 19.06 9.00 -6.25
N GLY A 195 19.53 8.62 -5.06
CA GLY A 195 18.72 8.34 -3.88
C GLY A 195 18.53 9.60 -3.02
N ASP A 196 18.04 9.42 -1.82
CA ASP A 196 17.87 10.46 -0.80
C ASP A 196 19.01 10.54 0.22
N GLY A 197 20.13 9.86 -0.04
CA GLY A 197 21.32 9.84 0.80
C GLY A 197 22.26 8.69 0.48
N PHE A 198 22.81 8.09 1.54
CA PHE A 198 23.63 6.89 1.41
C PHE A 198 22.78 5.67 1.12
N TYR A 199 23.29 4.79 0.31
CA TYR A 199 22.77 3.45 0.02
C TYR A 199 23.93 2.45 -0.06
N ILE A 200 23.64 1.16 -0.08
CA ILE A 200 24.65 0.12 -0.29
C ILE A 200 24.59 -0.41 -1.72
N ALA A 201 25.73 -0.55 -2.37
CA ALA A 201 25.79 -1.01 -3.76
C ALA A 201 26.98 -1.93 -4.02
N THR A 202 26.86 -2.74 -5.07
CA THR A 202 27.96 -3.39 -5.76
C THR A 202 27.96 -2.92 -7.20
N ASN A 203 29.15 -2.64 -7.77
CA ASN A 203 29.29 -2.14 -9.13
C ASN A 203 30.44 -2.86 -9.83
N ASP A 204 30.10 -3.91 -10.55
CA ASP A 204 31.05 -4.73 -11.29
C ASP A 204 31.70 -3.95 -12.43
N ASP A 205 30.97 -3.08 -13.12
CA ASP A 205 31.49 -2.24 -14.19
C ASP A 205 32.61 -1.27 -13.69
N ALA A 206 32.49 -0.78 -12.46
CA ALA A 206 33.52 0.08 -11.84
C ALA A 206 34.80 -0.70 -11.53
N CYS A 207 34.74 -2.01 -11.36
CA CYS A 207 35.91 -2.87 -11.18
C CYS A 207 36.78 -3.03 -12.46
N GLY A 208 36.24 -2.69 -13.64
CA GLY A 208 37.01 -2.39 -14.84
C GLY A 208 37.72 -3.56 -15.50
N GLY A 209 37.23 -4.73 -15.36
CA GLY A 209 37.78 -5.95 -15.92
C GLY A 209 36.84 -6.71 -16.81
N SER A 210 37.38 -7.55 -17.66
CA SER A 210 36.61 -8.58 -18.29
C SER A 210 36.35 -9.69 -17.27
N SER A 211 35.10 -9.87 -16.84
CA SER A 211 34.63 -11.01 -16.06
C SER A 211 35.57 -11.44 -14.92
N ASP A 212 35.58 -10.72 -13.85
CA ASP A 212 36.30 -11.13 -12.65
C ASP A 212 35.53 -12.20 -11.87
N GLY A 213 34.26 -12.46 -12.26
CA GLY A 213 33.41 -13.45 -11.64
C GLY A 213 32.91 -13.00 -10.27
N SER A 214 32.53 -11.72 -10.14
CA SER A 214 32.13 -11.18 -8.85
C SER A 214 30.93 -11.93 -8.29
N ASN A 215 31.03 -12.26 -7.02
CA ASN A 215 30.07 -13.07 -6.26
C ASN A 215 29.94 -12.40 -4.90
N ASP A 216 29.05 -11.40 -4.84
CA ASP A 216 28.99 -10.43 -3.78
C ASP A 216 27.85 -10.74 -2.83
N MET A 217 28.17 -11.00 -1.57
CA MET A 217 27.20 -11.28 -0.53
C MET A 217 27.19 -10.16 0.51
N LEU A 218 26.00 -9.73 0.87
CA LEU A 218 25.73 -8.88 2.02
C LEU A 218 24.89 -9.69 3.01
N TYR A 219 25.38 -9.85 4.24
CA TYR A 219 24.72 -10.63 5.28
C TYR A 219 24.22 -9.72 6.39
N THR A 220 22.97 -9.90 6.83
CA THR A 220 22.45 -9.27 8.04
C THR A 220 22.92 -10.02 9.29
N SER A 221 22.82 -9.38 10.46
CA SER A 221 22.86 -10.09 11.74
C SER A 221 21.65 -11.01 11.90
N GLY A 222 21.74 -11.93 12.85
CA GLY A 222 20.58 -12.75 13.24
C GLY A 222 19.50 -11.91 13.91
N ILE A 223 18.26 -12.05 13.47
CA ILE A 223 17.09 -11.32 13.94
C ILE A 223 16.04 -12.33 14.42
N SER A 224 15.49 -12.13 15.61
CA SER A 224 14.36 -12.92 16.12
C SER A 224 13.06 -12.33 15.61
N LEU A 225 12.31 -13.09 14.84
CA LEU A 225 11.01 -12.68 14.32
C LEU A 225 9.94 -12.90 15.40
N PRO A 226 9.05 -11.94 15.64
CA PRO A 226 7.89 -12.13 16.49
C PRO A 226 6.85 -13.06 15.84
N ASP A 227 5.88 -13.50 16.63
CA ASP A 227 4.68 -14.14 16.11
C ASP A 227 3.78 -13.06 15.47
N GLY A 228 3.56 -13.13 14.16
CA GLY A 228 2.75 -12.14 13.42
C GLY A 228 2.95 -12.22 11.92
N LEU A 229 2.36 -11.27 11.20
CA LEU A 229 2.66 -11.07 9.77
C LEU A 229 3.97 -10.30 9.67
N VAL A 230 5.05 -11.00 9.39
CA VAL A 230 6.38 -10.40 9.23
C VAL A 230 6.68 -10.23 7.76
N GLU A 231 7.12 -9.03 7.40
CA GLU A 231 7.53 -8.68 6.04
C GLU A 231 8.95 -8.10 6.03
N LEU A 232 9.72 -8.53 5.05
CA LEU A 232 10.95 -7.85 4.64
C LEU A 232 10.60 -6.91 3.50
N SER A 233 10.88 -5.62 3.63
CA SER A 233 10.81 -4.68 2.51
C SER A 233 12.14 -3.97 2.30
N PHE A 234 12.45 -3.63 1.05
CA PHE A 234 13.64 -2.87 0.69
C PHE A 234 13.45 -2.20 -0.67
N ARG A 235 14.18 -1.13 -0.90
CA ARG A 235 14.31 -0.54 -2.23
C ARG A 235 15.51 -1.16 -2.92
N ARG A 236 15.35 -1.56 -4.17
CA ARG A 236 16.45 -2.03 -5.00
C ARG A 236 16.59 -1.25 -6.29
N PHE A 237 17.81 -1.14 -6.78
CA PHE A 237 18.11 -0.82 -8.16
C PHE A 237 18.89 -2.00 -8.74
N PHE A 238 18.35 -2.64 -9.77
CA PHE A 238 18.94 -3.81 -10.42
C PHE A 238 18.43 -3.92 -11.85
N THR A 239 19.36 -3.95 -12.81
CA THR A 239 19.02 -4.01 -14.23
C THR A 239 19.16 -5.42 -14.84
N GLY A 240 19.85 -6.33 -14.18
CA GLY A 240 20.08 -7.70 -14.67
C GLY A 240 20.84 -7.78 -15.97
N GLY A 241 21.60 -6.72 -16.31
CA GLY A 241 22.35 -6.63 -17.56
C GLY A 241 23.42 -7.74 -17.67
N PHE A 242 23.61 -8.24 -18.87
CA PHE A 242 24.67 -9.19 -19.22
C PHE A 242 24.62 -10.54 -18.47
N GLY A 243 23.45 -10.91 -17.94
CA GLY A 243 23.26 -12.18 -17.24
C GLY A 243 23.58 -12.14 -15.74
N GLN A 244 23.69 -10.96 -15.16
CA GLN A 244 23.76 -10.78 -13.72
C GLN A 244 22.50 -11.31 -13.06
N THR A 245 22.65 -11.88 -11.87
CA THR A 245 21.56 -12.36 -11.02
C THR A 245 21.58 -11.66 -9.68
N PHE A 246 20.38 -11.51 -9.11
CA PHE A 246 20.22 -10.96 -7.77
C PHE A 246 19.26 -11.83 -6.98
N HIS A 247 19.69 -12.31 -5.82
CA HIS A 247 18.91 -13.22 -4.98
C HIS A 247 18.84 -12.69 -3.55
N VAL A 248 17.70 -12.94 -2.89
CA VAL A 248 17.60 -12.80 -1.43
C VAL A 248 17.49 -14.19 -0.83
N LEU A 249 18.40 -14.46 0.10
CA LEU A 249 18.54 -15.75 0.77
C LEU A 249 18.24 -15.60 2.26
N LEU A 250 17.62 -16.59 2.86
CA LEU A 250 17.31 -16.64 4.29
C LEU A 250 17.84 -17.93 4.90
N THR A 251 18.35 -17.85 6.12
CA THR A 251 18.75 -18.99 6.93
C THR A 251 18.14 -18.94 8.33
N THR A 252 17.86 -20.10 8.90
CA THR A 252 17.46 -20.29 10.31
C THR A 252 18.51 -21.07 11.12
N ASP A 253 19.60 -21.50 10.48
CA ASP A 253 20.60 -22.40 11.06
C ASP A 253 22.06 -21.92 10.88
N ASN A 254 22.24 -20.61 10.89
CA ASN A 254 23.55 -19.95 10.78
C ASN A 254 24.31 -20.34 9.50
N TRP A 255 23.64 -20.29 8.36
CA TRP A 255 24.16 -20.50 7.00
C TRP A 255 24.54 -21.95 6.65
N GLU A 256 24.13 -22.95 7.47
CA GLU A 256 24.27 -24.37 7.08
C GLU A 256 23.33 -24.70 5.91
N ASN A 257 22.11 -24.13 5.92
CA ASN A 257 21.17 -24.20 4.82
C ASN A 257 20.62 -22.80 4.51
N MET A 258 20.36 -22.54 3.23
CA MET A 258 19.81 -21.28 2.74
C MET A 258 18.54 -21.55 1.94
N THR A 259 17.53 -20.76 2.16
CA THR A 259 16.31 -20.75 1.35
C THR A 259 16.30 -19.47 0.51
N GLU A 260 16.14 -19.62 -0.80
CA GLU A 260 15.94 -18.48 -1.71
C GLU A 260 14.51 -17.97 -1.55
N ILE A 261 14.37 -16.70 -1.18
CA ILE A 261 13.07 -16.04 -0.95
C ILE A 261 12.76 -14.98 -2.01
N LEU A 262 13.75 -14.58 -2.81
CA LEU A 262 13.59 -13.76 -4.01
C LEU A 262 14.67 -14.15 -5.02
N ASN A 263 14.26 -14.24 -6.28
CA ASN A 263 15.15 -14.49 -7.41
C ASN A 263 14.81 -13.49 -8.53
N LEU A 264 15.81 -12.72 -8.94
CA LEU A 264 15.73 -11.80 -10.06
C LEU A 264 16.78 -12.19 -11.10
N ASP A 265 16.38 -13.11 -11.98
CA ASP A 265 17.18 -13.54 -13.11
C ASP A 265 16.66 -12.88 -14.39
N GLY A 266 17.54 -12.18 -15.08
CA GLY A 266 17.24 -11.61 -16.38
C GLY A 266 17.20 -10.10 -16.40
N TRP A 267 17.01 -9.57 -17.61
CA TRP A 267 17.00 -8.14 -17.87
C TRP A 267 15.72 -7.49 -17.34
N ASP A 268 15.85 -6.64 -16.33
CA ASP A 268 14.82 -5.68 -15.94
C ASP A 268 15.07 -4.36 -16.68
N ALA A 269 14.15 -4.01 -17.59
CA ALA A 269 14.26 -2.77 -18.37
C ALA A 269 13.92 -1.51 -17.56
N ASN A 270 13.51 -1.65 -16.31
CA ASN A 270 13.20 -0.52 -15.44
C ASN A 270 14.50 0.00 -14.81
N GLU A 271 14.96 1.12 -15.31
CA GLU A 271 16.09 1.88 -14.74
C GLU A 271 15.60 2.77 -13.59
N GLU A 272 14.87 2.17 -12.62
CA GLU A 272 14.24 2.86 -11.50
C GLU A 272 14.45 2.10 -10.19
N TRP A 273 14.40 2.83 -9.08
CA TRP A 273 14.33 2.20 -7.77
C TRP A 273 12.98 1.51 -7.60
N VAL A 274 13.00 0.23 -7.28
CA VAL A 274 11.81 -0.60 -7.07
C VAL A 274 11.74 -1.02 -5.62
N LYS A 275 10.59 -0.85 -4.98
CA LYS A 275 10.32 -1.43 -3.66
C LYS A 275 9.90 -2.88 -3.81
N GLU A 276 10.65 -3.76 -3.16
CA GLU A 276 10.30 -5.18 -2.99
C GLU A 276 9.71 -5.41 -1.60
N THR A 277 8.76 -6.33 -1.52
CA THR A 277 8.16 -6.79 -0.26
C THR A 277 8.07 -8.30 -0.28
N ILE A 278 8.58 -8.96 0.75
CA ILE A 278 8.66 -10.42 0.86
C ILE A 278 7.96 -10.85 2.16
N ASP A 279 6.95 -11.68 2.05
CA ASP A 279 6.26 -12.28 3.19
C ASP A 279 7.18 -13.31 3.89
N LEU A 280 7.44 -13.10 5.17
CA LEU A 280 8.22 -13.97 6.03
C LEU A 280 7.38 -14.69 7.09
N GLN A 281 6.06 -14.71 6.97
CA GLN A 281 5.16 -15.32 7.96
C GLN A 281 5.49 -16.81 8.22
N ALA A 282 6.01 -17.52 7.23
CA ALA A 282 6.44 -18.91 7.38
C ALA A 282 7.58 -19.10 8.41
N TYR A 283 8.25 -18.01 8.79
CA TYR A 283 9.37 -17.98 9.74
C TYR A 283 9.02 -17.24 11.05
N ALA A 284 7.75 -16.89 11.25
CA ALA A 284 7.31 -16.22 12.48
C ALA A 284 7.73 -17.02 13.73
N GLY A 285 8.24 -16.34 14.76
CA GLY A 285 8.76 -16.92 15.98
C GLY A 285 10.18 -17.55 15.87
N GLU A 286 10.77 -17.57 14.67
CA GLU A 286 12.12 -18.11 14.48
C GLU A 286 13.21 -17.01 14.54
N SER A 287 14.45 -17.42 14.68
CA SER A 287 15.61 -16.54 14.48
C SER A 287 16.14 -16.74 13.07
N VAL A 288 16.16 -15.68 12.28
CA VAL A 288 16.59 -15.70 10.89
C VAL A 288 17.78 -14.78 10.66
N ALA A 289 18.55 -15.05 9.60
CA ALA A 289 19.45 -14.07 9.00
C ALA A 289 19.20 -14.04 7.49
N ILE A 290 19.41 -12.87 6.88
CA ILE A 290 19.11 -12.59 5.48
C ILE A 290 20.41 -12.28 4.75
N ALA A 291 20.55 -12.71 3.51
CA ALA A 291 21.63 -12.30 2.65
C ALA A 291 21.11 -11.79 1.30
N PHE A 292 21.73 -10.74 0.82
CA PHE A 292 21.54 -10.22 -0.52
C PHE A 292 22.73 -10.61 -1.36
N HIS A 293 22.47 -11.30 -2.45
CA HIS A 293 23.49 -11.92 -3.31
C HIS A 293 23.42 -11.34 -4.71
N SER A 294 24.46 -10.65 -5.12
CA SER A 294 24.69 -10.21 -6.50
C SER A 294 25.79 -11.05 -7.13
N ASN A 295 25.53 -11.59 -8.31
CA ASN A 295 26.50 -12.44 -9.03
C ASN A 295 26.50 -12.06 -10.52
N ASP A 296 27.67 -11.77 -11.06
CA ASP A 296 27.87 -11.45 -12.47
C ASP A 296 27.90 -12.70 -13.37
N ASN A 297 27.95 -13.91 -12.76
CA ASN A 297 28.06 -15.18 -13.47
C ASN A 297 29.27 -15.28 -14.43
N GLY A 298 30.33 -14.56 -14.14
CA GLY A 298 31.54 -14.51 -14.96
C GLY A 298 31.38 -13.71 -16.25
N ASN A 299 30.42 -12.77 -16.28
CA ASN A 299 30.15 -11.88 -17.40
C ASN A 299 30.39 -10.43 -16.99
N TRP A 300 30.33 -9.54 -17.95
CA TRP A 300 30.28 -8.11 -17.71
C TRP A 300 28.88 -7.77 -17.15
N ALA A 301 28.84 -7.49 -15.89
CA ALA A 301 27.61 -7.10 -15.22
C ALA A 301 27.56 -5.60 -14.92
N SER A 302 26.38 -5.11 -14.57
CA SER A 302 26.20 -3.71 -14.20
C SER A 302 26.48 -3.51 -12.72
N GLY A 303 25.70 -4.12 -11.88
CA GLY A 303 25.72 -3.98 -10.42
C GLY A 303 24.31 -4.01 -9.83
N ALA A 304 24.25 -3.84 -8.53
CA ALA A 304 23.00 -3.72 -7.78
C ALA A 304 23.13 -2.69 -6.67
N ALA A 305 22.04 -2.08 -6.27
CA ALA A 305 22.00 -1.21 -5.10
C ALA A 305 20.76 -1.52 -4.24
N LEU A 306 20.90 -1.28 -2.94
CA LEU A 306 19.85 -1.48 -1.94
C LEU A 306 19.78 -0.28 -1.01
N ASP A 307 18.57 0.03 -0.58
CA ASP A 307 18.28 1.06 0.39
C ASP A 307 17.00 0.73 1.15
N ASP A 308 16.74 1.42 2.27
CA ASP A 308 15.52 1.27 3.07
C ASP A 308 15.19 -0.20 3.39
N ILE A 309 16.17 -0.96 3.86
CA ILE A 309 15.98 -2.36 4.22
C ILE A 309 15.27 -2.43 5.58
N GLN A 310 14.01 -2.80 5.56
CA GLN A 310 13.13 -2.81 6.73
C GLN A 310 12.57 -4.19 6.96
N LEU A 311 12.57 -4.60 8.22
CA LEU A 311 11.82 -5.74 8.70
C LEU A 311 10.69 -5.23 9.59
N GLY A 312 9.46 -5.47 9.18
CA GLY A 312 8.26 -4.99 9.86
C GLY A 312 7.33 -6.12 10.25
N MET A 313 6.57 -5.91 11.32
CA MET A 313 5.48 -6.78 11.73
C MET A 313 4.17 -6.02 11.69
N THR A 314 3.16 -6.58 11.01
CA THR A 314 1.78 -6.10 11.10
C THR A 314 1.06 -6.88 12.19
N PRO A 315 0.56 -6.20 13.25
CA PRO A 315 -0.20 -6.87 14.30
C PRO A 315 -1.48 -7.50 13.76
N LEU A 316 -1.73 -8.76 14.07
CA LEU A 316 -2.92 -9.50 13.59
C LEU A 316 -4.23 -9.11 14.31
N TRP A 317 -4.13 -8.44 15.45
CA TRP A 317 -5.28 -8.06 16.26
C TRP A 317 -5.99 -6.79 15.79
N ILE A 318 -5.42 -6.05 14.83
CA ILE A 318 -6.00 -4.83 14.25
C ILE A 318 -6.11 -4.97 12.72
N SER A 319 -7.18 -4.45 12.14
CA SER A 319 -7.37 -4.43 10.70
C SER A 319 -8.05 -3.13 10.26
N SER A 320 -7.71 -2.62 9.08
CA SER A 320 -8.34 -1.47 8.44
C SER A 320 -8.16 -1.56 6.94
N SER A 321 -9.18 -1.12 6.18
CA SER A 321 -9.14 -1.12 4.71
C SER A 321 -10.11 -0.08 4.13
N SER A 322 -10.35 1.01 4.85
CA SER A 322 -11.22 2.09 4.40
C SER A 322 -10.58 2.88 3.26
N THR A 323 -11.38 3.41 2.38
CA THR A 323 -10.98 4.33 1.32
C THR A 323 -11.98 5.47 1.22
N GLY A 324 -11.52 6.65 0.79
CA GLY A 324 -12.38 7.80 0.63
C GLY A 324 -11.72 8.96 -0.09
N THR A 325 -12.49 10.02 -0.32
CA THR A 325 -11.99 11.25 -0.94
C THR A 325 -12.43 12.45 -0.15
N ILE A 326 -11.50 13.31 0.24
CA ILE A 326 -11.71 14.46 1.10
C ILE A 326 -11.40 15.73 0.33
N GLN A 327 -12.39 16.60 0.16
CA GLN A 327 -12.19 17.94 -0.39
C GLN A 327 -11.60 18.87 0.67
N TYR A 328 -11.06 20.00 0.25
CA TYR A 328 -10.62 21.07 1.15
C TYR A 328 -11.62 21.34 2.29
N GLN A 329 -11.15 21.38 3.53
CA GLN A 329 -11.93 21.50 4.77
C GLN A 329 -12.99 20.39 4.96
N GLY A 330 -12.95 19.34 4.16
CA GLY A 330 -13.79 18.15 4.35
C GLY A 330 -13.26 17.27 5.48
N VAL A 331 -14.17 16.48 6.05
CA VAL A 331 -13.90 15.45 7.05
C VAL A 331 -14.58 14.17 6.58
N GLU A 332 -13.86 13.06 6.62
CA GLU A 332 -14.40 11.73 6.37
C GLU A 332 -14.09 10.82 7.55
N THR A 333 -14.86 9.75 7.68
CA THR A 333 -14.63 8.72 8.69
C THR A 333 -14.02 7.48 8.05
N PHE A 334 -13.11 6.84 8.76
CA PHE A 334 -12.62 5.52 8.41
C PHE A 334 -12.87 4.52 9.56
N GLU A 335 -12.98 3.25 9.22
CA GLU A 335 -13.23 2.17 10.15
C GLU A 335 -11.98 1.31 10.34
N PHE A 336 -11.80 0.83 11.56
CA PHE A 336 -10.83 -0.22 11.90
C PHE A 336 -11.46 -1.19 12.90
N SER A 337 -11.02 -2.44 12.87
CA SER A 337 -11.52 -3.49 13.75
C SER A 337 -10.41 -4.07 14.60
N ILE A 338 -10.74 -4.38 15.83
CA ILE A 338 -9.87 -5.01 16.81
C ILE A 338 -10.44 -6.37 17.18
N SER A 339 -9.58 -7.39 17.22
CA SER A 339 -9.89 -8.72 17.74
C SER A 339 -8.91 -9.08 18.84
N THR A 340 -9.42 -9.38 20.04
CA THR A 340 -8.58 -9.84 21.17
C THR A 340 -8.42 -11.36 21.19
N ALA A 341 -8.96 -12.08 20.21
CA ALA A 341 -8.85 -13.52 20.13
C ALA A 341 -7.38 -13.99 20.12
N GLY A 342 -7.01 -14.79 21.11
CA GLY A 342 -5.63 -15.30 21.26
C GLY A 342 -4.65 -14.33 21.94
N LEU A 343 -5.06 -13.10 22.28
CA LEU A 343 -4.27 -12.21 23.10
C LEU A 343 -4.40 -12.62 24.59
N VAL A 344 -3.38 -12.30 25.36
CA VAL A 344 -3.41 -12.46 26.83
C VAL A 344 -3.66 -11.11 27.50
N ASP A 345 -4.06 -11.09 28.76
CA ASP A 345 -4.20 -9.85 29.53
C ASP A 345 -2.94 -9.00 29.42
N GLY A 346 -3.09 -7.76 29.02
CA GLY A 346 -1.95 -6.87 28.82
C GLY A 346 -2.28 -5.61 28.05
N ASN A 347 -1.23 -4.84 27.76
CA ASN A 347 -1.32 -3.65 26.93
C ASN A 347 -0.62 -3.90 25.59
N TYR A 348 -1.30 -3.50 24.53
CA TYR A 348 -0.85 -3.63 23.14
C TYR A 348 -0.92 -2.26 22.50
N SER A 349 -0.04 -2.00 21.54
CA SER A 349 -0.12 -0.80 20.72
C SER A 349 0.04 -1.16 19.25
N ALA A 350 -0.65 -0.43 18.40
CA ALA A 350 -0.52 -0.50 16.95
C ALA A 350 -0.90 0.84 16.35
N SER A 351 -0.66 1.02 15.07
CA SER A 351 -1.16 2.16 14.33
C SER A 351 -2.08 1.76 13.19
N VAL A 352 -2.97 2.67 12.81
CA VAL A 352 -3.66 2.65 11.52
C VAL A 352 -3.09 3.79 10.69
N VAL A 353 -2.46 3.44 9.57
CA VAL A 353 -1.94 4.41 8.61
C VAL A 353 -3.08 4.88 7.72
N VAL A 354 -3.17 6.17 7.53
CA VAL A 354 -4.02 6.83 6.53
C VAL A 354 -3.09 7.45 5.50
N GLU A 355 -3.13 7.00 4.27
CA GLU A 355 -2.22 7.42 3.19
C GLU A 355 -2.99 7.98 2.01
N ASP A 356 -2.51 9.08 1.42
CA ASP A 356 -3.03 9.58 0.14
C ASP A 356 -2.50 8.71 -1.01
N VAL A 357 -3.41 8.17 -1.80
CA VAL A 357 -3.09 7.21 -2.88
C VAL A 357 -2.27 7.85 -4.02
N TYR A 358 -2.36 9.16 -4.21
CA TYR A 358 -1.78 9.88 -5.36
C TYR A 358 -0.66 10.85 -5.00
N GLN A 359 -0.47 11.13 -3.71
CA GLN A 359 0.49 12.10 -3.22
C GLN A 359 1.18 11.49 -1.99
N SER A 360 2.47 11.64 -1.86
CA SER A 360 3.24 11.06 -0.75
C SER A 360 2.91 11.75 0.58
N LEU A 361 1.66 11.61 1.03
CA LEU A 361 1.15 12.13 2.30
C LEU A 361 0.60 10.98 3.12
N SER A 362 0.95 10.94 4.38
CA SER A 362 0.37 9.99 5.33
C SER A 362 0.26 10.62 6.71
N ASP A 363 -0.70 10.15 7.48
CA ASP A 363 -0.83 10.41 8.91
C ASP A 363 -1.26 9.11 9.62
N THR A 364 -1.16 9.06 10.92
CA THR A 364 -1.38 7.83 11.69
C THR A 364 -2.31 8.04 12.86
N LEU A 365 -3.19 7.07 13.08
CA LEU A 365 -3.91 6.86 14.32
C LEU A 365 -3.13 5.85 15.18
N GLU A 366 -2.65 6.25 16.34
CA GLU A 366 -2.10 5.34 17.34
C GLU A 366 -3.24 4.69 18.13
N VAL A 367 -3.25 3.38 18.21
CA VAL A 367 -4.26 2.59 18.94
C VAL A 367 -3.59 1.88 20.11
N ASN A 368 -3.94 2.26 21.33
CA ASN A 368 -3.52 1.63 22.57
C ASN A 368 -4.63 0.74 23.09
N LEU A 369 -4.43 -0.57 23.06
CA LEU A 369 -5.38 -1.58 23.50
C LEU A 369 -4.97 -2.14 24.86
N THR A 370 -5.90 -2.13 25.82
CA THR A 370 -5.81 -2.90 27.06
C THR A 370 -6.72 -4.12 26.96
N VAL A 371 -6.16 -5.31 27.06
CA VAL A 371 -6.93 -6.56 27.19
C VAL A 371 -6.95 -6.92 28.66
N ASP A 372 -8.16 -7.09 29.21
CA ASP A 372 -8.37 -7.50 30.59
C ASP A 372 -9.56 -8.49 30.62
N GLY A 373 -9.27 -9.76 30.80
CA GLY A 373 -10.30 -10.81 30.89
C GLY A 373 -11.36 -10.55 31.97
N ALA A 374 -11.04 -9.69 32.94
CA ALA A 374 -12.03 -9.22 33.92
C ALA A 374 -13.07 -8.26 33.30
N LEU A 375 -12.77 -7.61 32.18
CA LEU A 375 -13.76 -6.75 31.47
C LEU A 375 -14.83 -7.57 30.73
N GLY A 376 -14.50 -8.79 30.32
CA GLY A 376 -15.48 -9.76 29.75
C GLY A 376 -16.29 -10.50 30.81
N MET A 377 -15.83 -10.47 32.05
CA MET A 377 -16.64 -10.87 33.18
C MET A 377 -17.40 -9.65 33.67
N ASP A 378 -18.71 -9.62 33.42
CA ASP A 378 -19.61 -8.84 34.26
C ASP A 378 -19.19 -9.12 35.71
N THR A 379 -18.52 -8.16 36.35
CA THR A 379 -18.14 -8.27 37.76
C THR A 379 -19.42 -8.63 38.49
N ASP A 380 -19.51 -9.86 38.94
CA ASP A 380 -20.62 -10.50 39.62
C ASP A 380 -21.60 -9.53 40.29
N VAL A 381 -22.46 -8.90 39.52
CA VAL A 381 -23.80 -8.62 40.00
C VAL A 381 -24.49 -9.96 39.93
N ILE A 382 -24.35 -10.76 41.01
CA ILE A 382 -25.17 -11.96 41.18
C ILE A 382 -26.59 -11.48 40.95
N PRO A 383 -27.27 -11.94 39.87
CA PRO A 383 -28.58 -11.44 39.55
C PRO A 383 -29.51 -11.71 40.75
N ASP A 384 -30.26 -10.72 41.21
CA ASP A 384 -31.16 -10.83 42.35
C ASP A 384 -32.38 -11.70 42.07
N LYS A 385 -32.55 -12.18 40.80
CA LYS A 385 -33.68 -13.03 40.38
C LYS A 385 -33.36 -13.83 39.13
N PHE A 386 -34.09 -14.93 38.96
CA PHE A 386 -34.10 -15.68 37.71
C PHE A 386 -34.62 -14.83 36.55
N VAL A 387 -33.87 -14.76 35.46
CA VAL A 387 -34.29 -14.14 34.20
C VAL A 387 -33.95 -15.08 33.06
N LEU A 388 -34.92 -15.33 32.20
CA LEU A 388 -34.75 -15.99 30.92
C LEU A 388 -34.97 -14.94 29.84
N HIS A 389 -33.91 -14.66 29.05
CA HIS A 389 -34.00 -13.73 27.95
C HIS A 389 -34.59 -14.39 26.71
N GLN A 390 -35.15 -13.58 25.82
CA GLN A 390 -35.59 -14.06 24.52
C GLN A 390 -34.41 -14.59 23.73
N ASN A 391 -34.58 -15.75 23.12
CA ASN A 391 -33.57 -16.34 22.27
C ASN A 391 -33.27 -15.46 21.04
N TYR A 392 -32.00 -15.40 20.64
CA TYR A 392 -31.58 -14.65 19.46
C TYR A 392 -30.62 -15.50 18.62
N PRO A 393 -30.75 -15.50 17.29
CA PRO A 393 -31.88 -14.95 16.52
C PRO A 393 -33.22 -15.68 16.76
N ASN A 394 -34.31 -14.95 16.60
CA ASN A 394 -35.66 -15.54 16.63
C ASN A 394 -36.52 -14.91 15.51
N PRO A 395 -36.93 -15.67 14.46
CA PRO A 395 -36.78 -17.13 14.30
C PRO A 395 -35.29 -17.55 14.13
N PHE A 396 -34.93 -18.74 14.62
CA PHE A 396 -33.60 -19.31 14.53
C PHE A 396 -33.33 -20.03 13.18
N ASN A 397 -32.07 -20.05 12.72
CA ASN A 397 -31.63 -20.80 11.53
C ASN A 397 -30.09 -20.92 11.50
N PRO A 398 -29.47 -22.08 11.70
CA PRO A 398 -30.00 -23.36 12.27
C PRO A 398 -29.88 -23.42 13.80
N SER A 399 -29.30 -22.39 14.46
CA SER A 399 -29.11 -22.34 15.92
C SER A 399 -29.59 -21.01 16.48
N THR A 400 -29.76 -20.95 17.80
CA THR A 400 -30.11 -19.75 18.56
C THR A 400 -29.48 -19.80 19.94
N ASP A 401 -29.09 -18.67 20.46
CA ASP A 401 -28.58 -18.54 21.82
C ASP A 401 -29.70 -18.25 22.79
N ILE A 402 -29.65 -18.90 23.95
CA ILE A 402 -30.56 -18.67 25.05
C ILE A 402 -29.77 -18.19 26.24
N LYS A 403 -29.93 -16.91 26.60
CA LYS A 403 -29.28 -16.30 27.77
C LYS A 403 -30.23 -16.41 28.97
N PHE A 404 -29.68 -16.79 30.13
CA PHE A 404 -30.39 -16.81 31.39
C PHE A 404 -29.50 -16.35 32.54
N SER A 405 -30.11 -15.81 33.58
CA SER A 405 -29.43 -15.33 34.79
C SER A 405 -29.90 -16.10 36.01
N LEU A 406 -28.93 -16.53 36.84
CA LEU A 406 -29.19 -17.31 38.05
C LEU A 406 -28.72 -16.54 39.30
N PRO A 407 -29.56 -16.36 40.34
CA PRO A 407 -29.15 -15.64 41.55
C PRO A 407 -28.24 -16.43 42.48
N ASN A 408 -28.01 -17.72 42.24
CA ASN A 408 -27.11 -18.61 42.99
C ASN A 408 -26.47 -19.63 42.06
N SER A 409 -25.37 -20.25 42.46
CA SER A 409 -24.77 -21.37 41.74
C SER A 409 -25.61 -22.61 41.81
N GLU A 410 -26.58 -22.77 40.92
CA GLU A 410 -27.40 -23.98 40.80
C GLU A 410 -27.01 -24.76 39.56
N ARG A 411 -27.09 -26.10 39.64
CA ARG A 411 -26.93 -26.96 38.47
C ARG A 411 -28.14 -26.88 37.59
N VAL A 412 -27.99 -26.51 36.36
CA VAL A 412 -28.99 -26.63 35.31
C VAL A 412 -28.96 -28.02 34.67
#